data_39db083829efe26af4e1ebb6420fa9d1
#
_entry.id   39db083829efe26af4e1ebb6420fa9d1
#
_cell.length_a   1.000
_cell.length_b   1.000
_cell.length_c   1.000
_cell.angle_alpha   90.00
_cell.angle_beta   90.00
_cell.angle_gamma   90.00
#
_symmetry.space_group_name_H-M   'P 1'
#
loop_
_entity.id
_entity.type
_entity.pdbx_description
1 polymer ?
#
loop_
_entity_poly.entity_id
_entity_poly.type
_entity_poly.pdbx_seq_one_letter_code
_entity_poly.pdbx_strand_id
1 'polypeptide(L)'
;MVRGGAIRVFIALEISDAARSSLSGAIDGLKAAIPRGVRWVDPGGIHLTLKFLGNIDPRRADGILESMVRVGQEVSSLSLTLAGLGVFPNQRQPRVLWAGV
;
A
#
# COMPACT_ATOMS: atom_id res chain seq x y z
N MET A 1 -26.67 15.89 4.83
CA MET A 1 -25.80 16.07 3.67
C MET A 1 -24.34 16.04 4.10
N VAL A 2 -23.56 15.28 3.41
CA VAL A 2 -22.13 15.19 3.68
C VAL A 2 -21.47 16.47 3.16
N ARG A 3 -20.79 17.19 4.02
CA ARG A 3 -20.09 18.39 3.63
C ARG A 3 -18.67 18.04 3.28
N GLY A 4 -17.86 17.67 3.56
CA GLY A 4 -16.51 17.39 3.13
C GLY A 4 -16.42 16.47 1.94
N GLY A 5 -17.55 16.07 1.36
CA GLY A 5 -17.54 15.15 0.25
C GLY A 5 -16.98 13.80 0.63
N ALA A 6 -16.48 13.11 -0.38
CA ALA A 6 -15.93 11.77 -0.21
C ALA A 6 -14.52 11.81 0.36
N ILE A 7 -14.15 10.73 1.03
CA ILE A 7 -12.77 10.47 1.43
C ILE A 7 -12.22 9.31 0.59
N ARG A 8 -10.93 9.39 0.26
CA ARG A 8 -10.26 8.29 -0.42
C ARG A 8 -9.81 7.26 0.60
N VAL A 9 -10.18 6.02 0.36
CA VAL A 9 -9.95 4.94 1.32
C VAL A 9 -9.34 3.73 0.62
N PHE A 10 -8.43 3.09 1.29
CA PHE A 10 -7.91 1.79 0.88
C PHE A 10 -7.74 0.92 2.12
N ILE A 11 -7.77 -0.39 1.91
CA ILE A 11 -7.55 -1.37 2.97
C ILE A 11 -6.14 -1.92 2.80
N ALA A 12 -5.36 -1.90 3.86
CA ALA A 12 -3.96 -2.31 3.81
C ALA A 12 -3.54 -3.06 5.06
N LEU A 13 -2.50 -3.86 4.93
CA LEU A 13 -1.83 -4.51 6.05
C LEU A 13 -0.53 -3.79 6.36
N GLU A 14 -0.20 -3.72 7.65
CA GLU A 14 1.13 -3.32 8.07
C GLU A 14 2.13 -4.40 7.69
N ILE A 15 3.32 -3.98 7.29
CA ILE A 15 4.41 -4.91 7.01
C ILE A 15 5.34 -4.99 8.21
N SER A 16 6.06 -6.11 8.31
CA SER A 16 7.01 -6.32 9.39
C SER A 16 8.20 -5.35 9.30
N ASP A 17 8.90 -5.15 10.42
CA ASP A 17 10.11 -4.34 10.45
C ASP A 17 11.19 -4.91 9.53
N ALA A 18 11.32 -6.24 9.46
CA ALA A 18 12.26 -6.89 8.57
C ALA A 18 11.94 -6.60 7.10
N ALA A 19 10.67 -6.68 6.70
CA ALA A 19 10.24 -6.35 5.34
C ALA A 19 10.50 -4.88 5.04
N ARG A 20 10.21 -4.01 6.00
CA ARG A 20 10.41 -2.57 5.86
C ARG A 20 11.89 -2.23 5.69
N SER A 21 12.77 -2.90 6.44
CA SER A 21 14.21 -2.74 6.29
C SER A 21 14.72 -3.21 4.92
N SER A 22 14.20 -4.33 4.43
CA SER A 22 14.52 -4.81 3.09
C SER A 22 14.11 -3.82 2.02
N LEU A 23 12.91 -3.25 2.13
CA LEU A 23 12.42 -2.23 1.21
C LEU A 23 13.26 -0.95 1.28
N SER A 24 13.66 -0.55 2.46
CA SER A 24 14.53 0.61 2.65
C SER A 24 15.86 0.43 1.92
N GLY A 25 16.46 -0.74 2.04
CA GLY A 25 17.70 -1.07 1.33
C GLY A 25 17.52 -1.07 -0.19
N ALA A 26 16.41 -1.63 -0.67
CA ALA A 26 16.09 -1.63 -2.09
C ALA A 26 15.89 -0.19 -2.61
N ILE A 27 15.20 0.64 -1.87
CA ILE A 27 15.01 2.05 -2.23
C ILE A 27 16.35 2.77 -2.33
N ASP A 28 17.23 2.58 -1.36
CA ASP A 28 18.55 3.20 -1.37
C ASP A 28 19.36 2.79 -2.60
N GLY A 29 19.32 1.50 -2.95
CA GLY A 29 19.99 1.01 -4.17
C GLY A 29 19.40 1.60 -5.43
N LEU A 30 18.08 1.72 -5.51
CA LEU A 30 17.39 2.30 -6.67
C LEU A 30 17.63 3.80 -6.77
N LYS A 31 17.69 4.52 -5.67
CA LYS A 31 18.03 5.94 -5.67
C LYS A 31 19.40 6.19 -6.26
N ALA A 32 20.37 5.34 -5.93
CA ALA A 32 21.72 5.45 -6.48
C ALA A 32 21.73 5.20 -7.99
N ALA A 33 20.92 4.26 -8.45
CA ALA A 33 20.84 3.92 -9.88
C ALA A 33 19.97 4.91 -10.67
N ILE A 34 18.94 5.48 -10.04
CA ILE A 34 18.00 6.40 -10.67
C ILE A 34 17.95 7.69 -9.84
N PRO A 35 18.92 8.59 -10.02
CA PRO A 35 19.03 9.75 -9.14
C PRO A 35 18.01 10.86 -9.41
N ARG A 36 17.26 10.79 -10.49
CA ARG A 36 16.31 11.83 -10.88
C ARG A 36 15.01 11.25 -11.42
N GLY A 37 13.95 12.05 -11.35
CA GLY A 37 12.67 11.73 -11.98
C GLY A 37 11.76 10.85 -11.15
N VAL A 38 12.12 10.50 -9.93
CA VAL A 38 11.31 9.63 -9.05
C VAL A 38 11.08 10.33 -7.74
N ARG A 39 9.82 10.34 -7.30
CA ARG A 39 9.46 10.71 -5.93
C ARG A 39 9.50 9.44 -5.09
N TRP A 40 10.46 9.35 -4.21
CA TRP A 40 10.60 8.20 -3.33
C TRP A 40 9.72 8.35 -2.11
N VAL A 41 9.06 7.25 -1.71
CA VAL A 41 8.26 7.23 -0.49
C VAL A 41 9.14 6.88 0.70
N ASP A 42 8.75 7.36 1.87
CA ASP A 42 9.36 6.95 3.12
C ASP A 42 9.00 5.49 3.39
N PRO A 43 9.96 4.61 3.70
CA PRO A 43 9.64 3.22 4.04
C PRO A 43 8.61 3.08 5.15
N GLY A 44 8.54 4.04 6.08
CA GLY A 44 7.53 4.06 7.14
C GLY A 44 6.10 4.19 6.62
N GLY A 45 5.91 4.73 5.42
CA GLY A 45 4.60 4.87 4.79
C GLY A 45 4.20 3.74 3.87
N ILE A 46 5.02 2.68 3.76
CA ILE A 46 4.74 1.57 2.85
C ILE A 46 3.85 0.55 3.55
N HIS A 47 2.81 0.13 2.86
CA HIS A 47 1.83 -0.87 3.33
C HIS A 47 1.55 -1.85 2.22
N LEU A 48 1.08 -3.05 2.59
CA LEU A 48 0.55 -3.99 1.62
C LEU A 48 -0.93 -3.68 1.39
N THR A 49 -1.25 -3.13 0.23
CA THR A 49 -2.62 -2.77 -0.10
C THR A 49 -3.42 -3.99 -0.54
N LEU A 50 -4.55 -4.22 0.12
CA LEU A 50 -5.45 -5.31 -0.20
C LEU A 50 -6.54 -4.85 -1.17
N LYS A 51 -7.06 -3.67 -0.97
CA LYS A 51 -8.19 -3.16 -1.75
C LYS A 51 -8.22 -1.64 -1.76
N PHE A 52 -8.29 -1.07 -2.93
CA PHE A 52 -8.62 0.35 -3.07
C PHE A 52 -10.14 0.48 -3.16
N LEU A 53 -10.73 1.22 -2.24
CA LEU A 53 -12.16 1.48 -2.25
C LEU A 53 -12.50 2.75 -3.01
N GLY A 54 -11.50 3.60 -3.22
CA GLY A 54 -11.70 4.88 -3.87
C GLY A 54 -12.40 5.88 -2.96
N ASN A 55 -13.20 6.74 -3.55
CA ASN A 55 -13.93 7.75 -2.82
C ASN A 55 -15.18 7.16 -2.20
N ILE A 56 -15.34 7.29 -0.90
CA ILE A 56 -16.50 6.82 -0.17
C ILE A 56 -17.11 7.96 0.65
N ASP A 57 -18.40 7.81 0.96
CA ASP A 57 -19.05 8.68 1.95
C ASP A 57 -18.45 8.35 3.33
N PRO A 58 -17.95 9.35 4.10
CA PRO A 58 -17.37 9.11 5.41
C PRO A 58 -18.29 8.34 6.36
N ARG A 59 -19.60 8.43 6.20
CA ARG A 59 -20.58 7.71 7.03
C ARG A 59 -20.50 6.21 6.86
N ARG A 60 -19.86 5.71 5.80
CA ARG A 60 -19.70 4.28 5.55
C ARG A 60 -18.48 3.68 6.25
N ALA A 61 -17.61 4.52 6.80
CA ALA A 61 -16.35 4.06 7.39
C ALA A 61 -16.57 3.05 8.52
N ASP A 62 -17.54 3.31 9.41
CA ASP A 62 -17.79 2.41 10.54
C ASP A 62 -18.25 1.02 10.08
N GLY A 63 -19.12 0.95 9.07
CA GLY A 63 -19.57 -0.32 8.51
C GLY A 63 -18.42 -1.10 7.88
N ILE A 64 -17.52 -0.42 7.22
CA ILE A 64 -16.32 -1.03 6.64
C ILE A 64 -15.43 -1.61 7.75
N LEU A 65 -15.19 -0.84 8.81
CA LEU A 65 -14.40 -1.29 9.96
C LEU A 65 -15.03 -2.51 10.63
N GLU A 66 -16.33 -2.53 10.83
CA GLU A 66 -17.03 -3.68 11.38
C GLU A 66 -16.84 -4.94 10.54
N SER A 67 -16.93 -4.79 9.22
CA SER A 67 -16.72 -5.90 8.30
C SER A 67 -15.28 -6.40 8.37
N MET A 68 -14.31 -5.51 8.46
CA MET A 68 -12.89 -5.87 8.60
C MET A 68 -12.61 -6.63 9.88
N VAL A 69 -13.17 -6.18 10.99
CA VAL A 69 -13.02 -6.87 12.29
C VAL A 69 -13.60 -8.28 12.22
N ARG A 70 -14.78 -8.42 11.63
CA ARG A 70 -15.45 -9.71 11.49
C ARG A 70 -14.61 -10.69 10.68
N VAL A 71 -14.11 -10.23 9.52
CA VAL A 71 -13.27 -11.07 8.65
C VAL A 71 -11.96 -11.42 9.35
N GLY A 72 -11.36 -10.45 10.05
CA GLY A 72 -10.10 -10.66 10.76
C GLY A 72 -10.21 -11.73 11.85
N GLN A 73 -11.38 -11.87 12.46
CA GLN A 73 -11.62 -12.90 13.49
C GLN A 73 -11.71 -14.31 12.90
N GLU A 74 -12.01 -14.41 11.61
CA GLU A 74 -12.18 -15.69 10.92
C GLU A 74 -10.90 -16.17 10.24
N VAL A 75 -9.89 -15.32 10.10
CA VAL A 75 -8.68 -15.61 9.35
C VAL A 75 -7.50 -15.78 10.29
N SER A 76 -6.78 -16.87 10.14
CA SER A 76 -5.52 -17.09 10.85
C SER A 76 -4.42 -16.20 10.28
N SER A 77 -3.38 -15.97 11.07
CA SER A 77 -2.20 -15.28 10.56
C SER A 77 -1.57 -16.06 9.41
N LEU A 78 -0.99 -15.34 8.46
CA LEU A 78 -0.35 -15.94 7.31
C LEU A 78 1.00 -15.28 7.07
N SER A 79 1.89 -15.99 6.37
CA SER A 79 3.20 -15.47 6.01
C SER A 79 3.22 -15.11 4.53
N LEU A 80 3.81 -13.95 4.23
CA LEU A 80 3.99 -13.47 2.86
C LEU A 80 5.48 -13.16 2.64
N THR A 81 5.91 -13.33 1.40
CA THR A 81 7.30 -13.04 1.02
C THR A 81 7.31 -11.92 -0.01
N LEU A 82 8.15 -10.93 0.19
CA LEU A 82 8.38 -9.89 -0.80
C LEU A 82 9.14 -10.48 -1.99
N ALA A 83 8.66 -10.24 -3.19
CA ALA A 83 9.30 -10.74 -4.39
C ALA A 83 8.97 -9.87 -5.60
N GLY A 84 10.01 -9.48 -6.30
CA GLY A 84 9.88 -8.77 -7.57
C GLY A 84 9.48 -7.31 -7.45
N LEU A 85 9.71 -6.62 -8.54
CA LEU A 85 9.35 -5.21 -8.72
C LEU A 85 8.56 -5.07 -10.01
N GLY A 86 7.73 -4.04 -10.06
CA GLY A 86 7.00 -3.73 -11.27
C GLY A 86 6.62 -2.27 -11.33
N VAL A 87 5.98 -1.89 -12.42
CA VAL A 87 5.54 -0.53 -12.65
C VAL A 87 4.10 -0.47 -13.14
N PHE A 88 3.42 0.61 -12.81
CA PHE A 88 2.10 0.95 -13.31
C PHE A 88 2.14 2.24 -14.11
N PRO A 89 1.28 2.42 -15.11
CA PRO A 89 0.37 1.43 -15.71
C PRO A 89 1.09 0.47 -16.67
N ASN A 90 2.28 0.84 -17.13
CA ASN A 90 3.06 0.00 -18.03
C ASN A 90 4.51 0.50 -18.07
N GLN A 91 5.38 -0.21 -18.80
CA GLN A 91 6.80 0.13 -18.88
C GLN A 91 7.09 1.35 -19.78
N ARG A 92 6.15 1.73 -20.64
CA ARG A 92 6.36 2.88 -21.55
C ARG A 92 6.20 4.21 -20.83
N GLN A 93 5.19 4.32 -19.97
CA GLN A 93 4.91 5.51 -19.17
C GLN A 93 4.65 5.12 -17.73
N PRO A 94 5.67 4.68 -17.01
CA PRO A 94 5.49 4.27 -15.63
C PRO A 94 5.17 5.46 -14.75
N ARG A 95 4.21 5.30 -13.88
CA ARG A 95 3.83 6.31 -12.87
C ARG A 95 4.11 5.85 -11.46
N VAL A 96 4.05 4.54 -11.24
CA VAL A 96 4.26 3.94 -9.93
C VAL A 96 5.21 2.77 -10.06
N LEU A 97 6.23 2.75 -9.22
CA LEU A 97 7.09 1.59 -9.01
C LEU A 97 6.58 0.86 -7.78
N TRP A 98 6.39 -0.45 -7.88
CA TRP A 98 5.86 -1.24 -6.78
C TRP A 98 6.72 -2.48 -6.52
N ALA A 99 6.65 -2.97 -5.27
CA ALA A 99 7.22 -4.25 -4.88
C ALA A 99 6.09 -5.27 -4.71
N GLY A 100 6.30 -6.49 -5.14
CA GLY A 100 5.31 -7.55 -5.08
C GLY A 100 5.46 -8.47 -3.88
N VAL A 101 4.45 -9.27 -3.67
CA VAL A 101 4.45 -10.36 -2.67
C VAL A 101 4.12 -11.68 -3.31
#